data_3300af21e4ab69a6d28265f61734b5be
#
_entry.id   3300af21e4ab69a6d28265f61734b5be
#
_cell.length_a   1.000
_cell.length_b   1.000
_cell.length_c   1.000
_cell.angle_alpha   90.00
_cell.angle_beta   90.00
_cell.angle_gamma   90.00
#
_symmetry.space_group_name_H-M   'P 1'
#
loop_
_entity.id
_entity.type
_entity.pdbx_description
1 polymer ?
#
loop_
_entity_poly.entity_id
_entity_poly.type
_entity_poly.pdbx_seq_one_letter_code
_entity_poly.pdbx_strand_id
1 'polypeptide(L)'
;ICAALALCISVSTAHAQQIDIDGELRVGATSLNGGEGIGAADLIVGFDFFRTVPLGAELGFYGFAGKPGRPHETYAALTWNDTWRVGFTRSAYDTVLISTFDHAAPRLGLDRVEYTRALATVEPIRRGAVPAGLSYTGRFGQTTVVASAHHASKGDFTALALAVSREWENLTLAGAIEGVWAGVVATDGINAKLGGTYDFGAARMGLAYLHPGANARPDTLALDLAYSATKGLDLLAFGEISLDDKDDAYGVAADFILRDSTSWIVSATESRSGTAFHATLEQRF
;
A
#
# COMPACT_ATOMS: atom_id res chain seq x y z
N ILE A 1 11.29 -24.68 1.86
CA ILE A 1 11.30 -24.83 3.32
C ILE A 1 10.48 -23.67 3.85
N CYS A 2 9.17 -23.93 4.13
CA CYS A 2 8.29 -22.97 4.78
C CYS A 2 8.66 -22.93 6.26
N ALA A 3 9.40 -21.91 6.67
CA ALA A 3 9.51 -21.57 8.08
C ALA A 3 8.29 -20.71 8.44
N ALA A 4 7.27 -21.33 8.99
CA ALA A 4 6.18 -20.63 9.64
C ALA A 4 6.77 -19.89 10.84
N LEU A 5 6.82 -18.57 10.76
CA LEU A 5 7.18 -17.72 11.88
C LEU A 5 5.97 -17.64 12.83
N ALA A 6 5.86 -18.67 13.69
CA ALA A 6 4.96 -18.62 14.83
C ALA A 6 5.62 -17.71 15.88
N LEU A 7 5.29 -16.43 15.84
CA LEU A 7 5.66 -15.51 16.90
C LEU A 7 4.76 -15.77 18.11
N CYS A 8 5.17 -16.70 18.97
CA CYS A 8 4.56 -16.86 20.30
C CYS A 8 5.00 -15.68 21.17
N ILE A 9 4.21 -14.62 21.19
CA ILE A 9 4.36 -13.56 22.19
C ILE A 9 3.77 -14.09 23.49
N SER A 10 4.62 -14.57 24.38
CA SER A 10 4.24 -14.83 25.77
C SER A 10 4.08 -13.49 26.50
N VAL A 11 2.85 -13.00 26.57
CA VAL A 11 2.51 -11.79 27.33
C VAL A 11 2.46 -12.18 28.81
N SER A 12 3.49 -11.81 29.55
CA SER A 12 3.43 -11.82 31.02
C SER A 12 2.44 -10.73 31.47
N THR A 13 1.52 -11.09 32.37
CA THR A 13 0.43 -10.30 32.91
C THR A 13 0.90 -9.17 33.83
N ALA A 14 1.49 -8.12 33.26
CA ALA A 14 1.76 -6.88 33.95
C ALA A 14 1.34 -5.71 33.06
N HIS A 15 0.15 -5.17 33.35
CA HIS A 15 -0.48 -4.00 32.69
C HIS A 15 -0.79 -4.26 31.21
N ALA A 16 -2.06 -4.45 30.89
CA ALA A 16 -2.53 -4.64 29.53
C ALA A 16 -2.17 -3.41 28.67
N GLN A 17 -1.05 -3.50 28.00
CA GLN A 17 -0.75 -2.66 26.84
C GLN A 17 -1.78 -2.99 25.78
N GLN A 18 -2.43 -1.99 25.24
CA GLN A 18 -3.31 -2.19 24.10
C GLN A 18 -2.40 -2.42 22.88
N ILE A 19 -2.54 -3.60 22.30
CA ILE A 19 -1.89 -3.94 21.02
C ILE A 19 -3.00 -3.86 19.98
N ASP A 20 -2.76 -3.08 18.96
CA ASP A 20 -3.62 -2.97 17.78
C ASP A 20 -2.89 -3.53 16.57
N ILE A 21 -3.59 -4.32 15.77
CA ILE A 21 -3.03 -4.89 14.54
C ILE A 21 -3.97 -4.50 13.42
N ASP A 22 -3.42 -3.82 12.41
CA ASP A 22 -4.13 -3.40 11.22
C ASP A 22 -3.39 -3.90 9.98
N GLY A 23 -4.15 -4.29 8.96
CA GLY A 23 -3.59 -4.69 7.69
C GLY A 23 -4.02 -6.07 7.20
N GLU A 24 -3.19 -6.66 6.35
CA GLU A 24 -3.55 -7.90 5.66
C GLU A 24 -2.35 -8.82 5.40
N LEU A 25 -2.64 -10.11 5.36
CA LEU A 25 -1.73 -11.17 4.92
C LEU A 25 -2.36 -11.91 3.75
N ARG A 26 -1.58 -12.19 2.70
CA ARG A 26 -1.99 -12.98 1.54
C ARG A 26 -1.01 -14.08 1.25
N VAL A 27 -1.54 -15.26 0.92
CA VAL A 27 -0.76 -16.41 0.47
C VAL A 27 -1.45 -17.04 -0.73
N GLY A 28 -0.68 -17.49 -1.72
CA GLY A 28 -1.29 -18.05 -2.91
C GLY A 28 -0.30 -18.45 -3.98
N ALA A 29 -0.76 -18.42 -5.22
CA ALA A 29 0.03 -18.76 -6.39
C ALA A 29 -0.31 -17.84 -7.58
N THR A 30 0.65 -17.69 -8.46
CA THR A 30 0.51 -17.01 -9.76
C THR A 30 1.07 -17.87 -10.88
N SER A 31 0.51 -17.72 -12.08
CA SER A 31 1.06 -18.34 -13.28
C SER A 31 2.21 -17.53 -13.92
N LEU A 32 2.50 -16.33 -13.42
CA LEU A 32 3.64 -15.55 -13.90
C LEU A 32 4.95 -16.34 -13.78
N ASN A 33 5.86 -16.11 -14.72
CA ASN A 33 7.19 -16.72 -14.74
C ASN A 33 7.18 -18.25 -14.66
N GLY A 34 6.15 -18.91 -15.20
CA GLY A 34 6.05 -20.37 -15.23
C GLY A 34 5.41 -20.98 -13.97
N GLY A 35 4.82 -20.15 -13.13
CA GLY A 35 4.14 -20.56 -11.91
C GLY A 35 5.02 -20.48 -10.67
N GLU A 36 4.59 -19.70 -9.70
CA GLU A 36 5.27 -19.55 -8.41
C GLU A 36 4.27 -19.39 -7.27
N GLY A 37 4.70 -19.79 -6.06
CA GLY A 37 4.01 -19.44 -4.83
C GLY A 37 4.25 -17.98 -4.48
N ILE A 38 3.23 -17.29 -3.99
CA ILE A 38 3.30 -15.90 -3.58
C ILE A 38 2.86 -15.73 -2.14
N GLY A 39 3.48 -14.80 -1.44
CA GLY A 39 3.05 -14.27 -0.16
C GLY A 39 3.16 -12.76 -0.18
N ALA A 40 2.18 -12.07 0.34
CA ALA A 40 2.21 -10.62 0.51
C ALA A 40 1.73 -10.25 1.93
N ALA A 41 2.25 -9.17 2.45
CA ALA A 41 1.82 -8.64 3.75
C ALA A 41 1.88 -7.11 3.71
N ASP A 42 0.84 -6.47 4.22
CA ASP A 42 0.84 -5.05 4.60
C ASP A 42 0.27 -5.00 6.03
N LEU A 43 1.14 -4.87 7.02
CA LEU A 43 0.78 -4.98 8.43
C LEU A 43 1.36 -3.81 9.22
N ILE A 44 0.56 -3.27 10.12
CA ILE A 44 0.98 -2.33 11.15
C ILE A 44 0.57 -2.87 12.50
N VAL A 45 1.49 -2.89 13.45
CA VAL A 45 1.25 -3.26 14.84
C VAL A 45 1.51 -2.04 15.72
N GLY A 46 0.47 -1.54 16.33
CA GLY A 46 0.49 -0.42 17.27
C GLY A 46 0.61 -0.88 18.73
N PHE A 47 1.31 -0.10 19.52
CA PHE A 47 1.52 -0.34 20.96
C PHE A 47 1.33 0.97 21.72
N ASP A 48 0.41 1.02 22.65
CA ASP A 48 0.30 2.11 23.62
C ASP A 48 1.16 1.85 24.84
N PHE A 49 2.09 2.77 25.14
CA PHE A 49 2.95 2.61 26.32
C PHE A 49 2.23 2.91 27.62
N PHE A 50 1.26 3.82 27.57
CA PHE A 50 0.56 4.30 28.76
C PHE A 50 -0.93 4.48 28.47
N ARG A 51 -1.77 4.22 29.46
CA ARG A 51 -3.22 4.42 29.33
C ARG A 51 -3.67 5.89 29.35
N THR A 52 -2.86 6.77 29.95
CA THR A 52 -3.22 8.16 30.19
C THR A 52 -2.38 9.14 29.39
N VAL A 53 -1.28 8.70 28.80
CA VAL A 53 -0.42 9.51 27.95
C VAL A 53 -0.52 8.95 26.55
N PRO A 54 -0.89 9.75 25.55
CA PRO A 54 -1.08 9.30 24.18
C PRO A 54 0.28 9.10 23.46
N LEU A 55 1.16 8.33 24.06
CA LEU A 55 2.47 7.95 23.53
C LEU A 55 2.50 6.45 23.28
N GLY A 56 2.86 6.09 22.08
CA GLY A 56 2.96 4.71 21.64
C GLY A 56 4.12 4.48 20.68
N ALA A 57 4.12 3.34 20.08
CA ALA A 57 4.98 2.99 18.95
C ALA A 57 4.18 2.19 17.93
N GLU A 58 4.63 2.22 16.68
CA GLU A 58 4.13 1.35 15.63
C GLU A 58 5.30 0.65 14.93
N LEU A 59 5.05 -0.60 14.54
CA LEU A 59 5.91 -1.37 13.67
C LEU A 59 5.08 -1.77 12.45
N GLY A 60 5.58 -1.47 11.26
CA GLY A 60 4.89 -1.79 10.02
C GLY A 60 5.80 -2.53 9.06
N PHE A 61 5.17 -3.31 8.21
CA PHE A 61 5.84 -4.08 7.16
C PHE A 61 4.93 -4.15 5.94
N TYR A 62 5.48 -3.77 4.79
CA TYR A 62 4.91 -4.08 3.48
C TYR A 62 5.92 -4.92 2.71
N GLY A 63 5.51 -6.08 2.24
CA GLY A 63 6.44 -6.97 1.58
C GLY A 63 5.79 -8.05 0.77
N PHE A 64 6.63 -8.69 -0.03
CA PHE A 64 6.26 -9.74 -0.94
C PHE A 64 7.29 -10.88 -0.88
N ALA A 65 6.82 -12.11 -0.79
CA ALA A 65 7.62 -13.33 -0.88
C ALA A 65 7.32 -14.07 -2.18
N GLY A 66 8.35 -14.25 -2.99
CA GLY A 66 8.27 -14.92 -4.30
C GLY A 66 9.64 -14.92 -4.97
N LYS A 67 9.70 -15.37 -6.21
CA LYS A 67 10.90 -15.29 -7.06
C LYS A 67 10.70 -14.25 -8.17
N PRO A 68 11.66 -13.34 -8.42
CA PRO A 68 12.80 -12.97 -7.57
C PRO A 68 12.33 -12.25 -6.32
N GLY A 69 13.18 -12.23 -5.27
CA GLY A 69 12.95 -11.42 -4.08
C GLY A 69 12.78 -9.95 -4.46
N ARG A 70 11.79 -9.29 -3.88
CA ARG A 70 11.47 -7.88 -4.14
C ARG A 70 11.78 -7.02 -2.92
N PRO A 71 12.05 -5.74 -3.11
CA PRO A 71 12.19 -4.82 -2.00
C PRO A 71 10.89 -4.81 -1.19
N HIS A 72 11.03 -4.66 0.09
CA HIS A 72 9.94 -4.50 1.03
C HIS A 72 10.16 -3.23 1.84
N GLU A 73 9.12 -2.74 2.43
CA GLU A 73 9.13 -1.57 3.28
C GLU A 73 9.00 -2.04 4.73
N THR A 74 9.71 -1.38 5.62
CA THR A 74 9.63 -1.63 7.06
C THR A 74 9.54 -0.30 7.76
N TYR A 75 8.61 -0.18 8.67
CA TYR A 75 8.36 1.02 9.44
C TYR A 75 8.61 0.75 10.91
N ALA A 76 9.13 1.74 11.61
CA ALA A 76 9.25 1.72 13.07
C ALA A 76 9.22 3.16 13.57
N ALA A 77 8.19 3.55 14.28
CA ALA A 77 7.99 4.92 14.69
C ALA A 77 7.45 5.00 16.12
N LEU A 78 7.83 6.06 16.81
CA LEU A 78 7.10 6.54 18.00
C LEU A 78 5.88 7.32 17.54
N THR A 79 4.76 7.11 18.22
CA THR A 79 3.49 7.76 17.93
C THR A 79 3.10 8.69 19.07
N TRP A 80 2.54 9.85 18.73
CA TRP A 80 1.98 10.78 19.70
C TRP A 80 0.57 11.19 19.28
N ASN A 81 -0.41 10.83 20.10
CA ASN A 81 -1.82 11.19 19.95
C ASN A 81 -2.40 10.82 18.57
N ASP A 82 -1.96 9.70 17.97
CA ASP A 82 -2.32 9.23 16.62
C ASP A 82 -2.11 10.28 15.51
N THR A 83 -1.54 11.42 15.89
CA THR A 83 -1.34 12.58 15.02
C THR A 83 0.08 12.65 14.48
N TRP A 84 1.05 12.42 15.36
CA TRP A 84 2.47 12.53 15.02
C TRP A 84 3.17 11.17 15.06
N ARG A 85 4.04 10.95 14.10
CA ARG A 85 4.93 9.78 14.04
C ARG A 85 6.34 10.22 13.76
N VAL A 86 7.30 9.67 14.50
CA VAL A 86 8.73 9.99 14.38
C VAL A 86 9.54 8.70 14.36
N GLY A 87 10.39 8.53 13.37
CA GLY A 87 11.21 7.31 13.20
C GLY A 87 11.28 6.91 11.73
N PHE A 88 11.03 5.65 11.42
CA PHE A 88 10.84 5.18 10.05
C PHE A 88 9.34 5.16 9.77
N THR A 89 8.82 6.26 9.25
CA THR A 89 7.38 6.43 9.06
C THR A 89 6.97 6.08 7.63
N ARG A 90 5.72 5.65 7.45
CA ARG A 90 5.10 5.53 6.13
C ARG A 90 4.99 6.92 5.49
N SER A 91 5.24 7.02 4.20
CA SER A 91 5.06 8.26 3.46
C SER A 91 3.59 8.66 3.42
N ALA A 92 3.32 9.96 3.52
CA ALA A 92 1.98 10.50 3.27
C ALA A 92 1.45 10.12 1.88
N TYR A 93 2.32 10.03 0.89
CA TYR A 93 1.96 9.64 -0.47
C TYR A 93 1.30 8.25 -0.51
N ASP A 94 1.70 7.31 0.35
CA ASP A 94 1.19 5.92 0.38
C ASP A 94 -0.14 5.75 1.12
N THR A 95 -0.73 6.84 1.63
CA THR A 95 -1.97 6.75 2.41
C THR A 95 -3.25 6.81 1.59
N VAL A 96 -3.17 7.13 0.30
CA VAL A 96 -4.33 7.27 -0.60
C VAL A 96 -4.05 6.68 -1.97
N LEU A 97 -5.11 6.30 -2.70
CA LEU A 97 -5.06 5.84 -4.11
C LEU A 97 -4.02 4.74 -4.34
N ILE A 98 -4.12 3.67 -3.56
CA ILE A 98 -3.29 2.47 -3.73
C ILE A 98 -3.80 1.71 -4.95
N SER A 99 -2.90 1.03 -5.67
CA SER A 99 -3.25 0.26 -6.85
C SER A 99 -4.14 -0.94 -6.50
N THR A 100 -5.20 -1.14 -7.27
CA THR A 100 -6.07 -2.32 -7.16
C THR A 100 -5.35 -3.63 -7.51
N PHE A 101 -4.23 -3.56 -8.21
CA PHE A 101 -3.38 -4.73 -8.44
C PHE A 101 -2.76 -5.27 -7.15
N ASP A 102 -2.50 -4.42 -6.17
CA ASP A 102 -1.97 -4.87 -4.87
C ASP A 102 -2.94 -5.85 -4.18
N HIS A 103 -4.25 -5.62 -4.30
CA HIS A 103 -5.27 -6.50 -3.73
C HIS A 103 -5.55 -7.72 -4.61
N ALA A 104 -5.92 -7.50 -5.88
CA ALA A 104 -6.45 -8.56 -6.73
C ALA A 104 -5.35 -9.42 -7.40
N ALA A 105 -4.16 -8.87 -7.60
CA ALA A 105 -3.05 -9.52 -8.26
C ALA A 105 -1.71 -9.09 -7.63
N PRO A 106 -1.40 -9.47 -6.39
CA PRO A 106 -0.31 -8.89 -5.60
C PRO A 106 1.06 -9.01 -6.29
N ARG A 107 1.28 -10.05 -7.11
CA ARG A 107 2.53 -10.16 -7.87
C ARG A 107 2.70 -9.08 -8.92
N LEU A 108 1.62 -8.75 -9.62
CA LEU A 108 1.62 -7.66 -10.61
C LEU A 108 1.60 -6.29 -9.90
N GLY A 109 0.87 -6.18 -8.79
CA GLY A 109 0.87 -5.00 -7.93
C GLY A 109 2.26 -4.62 -7.48
N LEU A 110 3.09 -5.61 -7.12
CA LEU A 110 4.48 -5.37 -6.78
C LEU A 110 5.32 -4.85 -7.96
N ASP A 111 5.05 -5.30 -9.17
CA ASP A 111 5.72 -4.78 -10.37
C ASP A 111 5.25 -3.35 -10.70
N ARG A 112 4.05 -2.97 -10.23
CA ARG A 112 3.46 -1.64 -10.38
C ARG A 112 3.59 -0.72 -9.16
N VAL A 113 4.32 -1.14 -8.14
CA VAL A 113 4.53 -0.34 -6.92
C VAL A 113 5.08 1.05 -7.22
N GLU A 114 5.91 1.18 -8.25
CA GLU A 114 6.52 2.45 -8.65
C GLU A 114 5.52 3.45 -9.28
N TYR A 115 4.28 3.03 -9.56
CA TYR A 115 3.21 3.91 -10.06
C TYR A 115 2.39 4.53 -8.95
N THR A 116 2.27 3.84 -7.82
CA THR A 116 1.35 4.23 -6.74
C THR A 116 2.01 4.42 -5.38
N ARG A 117 3.24 3.93 -5.20
CA ARG A 117 3.99 4.00 -3.93
C ARG A 117 5.05 5.09 -3.93
N ALA A 118 5.34 5.60 -2.74
CA ALA A 118 6.36 6.61 -2.52
C ALA A 118 7.77 6.07 -2.76
N LEU A 119 8.63 6.88 -3.33
CA LEU A 119 10.06 6.59 -3.35
C LEU A 119 10.70 6.63 -1.95
N ALA A 120 10.14 7.44 -1.04
CA ALA A 120 10.63 7.58 0.32
C ALA A 120 10.76 6.24 1.06
N THR A 121 9.90 5.28 0.76
CA THR A 121 9.87 3.98 1.44
C THR A 121 10.67 2.91 0.72
N VAL A 122 10.69 2.91 -0.59
CA VAL A 122 11.31 1.86 -1.42
C VAL A 122 12.78 2.15 -1.73
N GLU A 123 13.09 3.35 -2.18
CA GLU A 123 14.39 3.68 -2.72
C GLU A 123 15.53 3.68 -1.69
N PRO A 124 15.37 4.22 -0.46
CA PRO A 124 16.41 4.16 0.55
C PRO A 124 16.77 2.73 0.94
N ILE A 125 15.78 1.84 1.01
CA ILE A 125 16.02 0.42 1.32
C ILE A 125 16.80 -0.25 0.20
N ARG A 126 16.50 0.01 -1.06
CA ARG A 126 17.27 -0.45 -2.22
C ARG A 126 18.74 -0.03 -2.14
N ARG A 127 19.04 1.12 -1.54
CA ARG A 127 20.38 1.66 -1.31
C ARG A 127 21.01 1.20 0.00
N GLY A 128 20.33 0.36 0.78
CA GLY A 128 20.75 -0.05 2.11
C GLY A 128 20.84 1.12 3.09
N ALA A 129 19.96 2.09 2.92
CA ALA A 129 19.77 3.23 3.82
C ALA A 129 18.42 3.09 4.54
N VAL A 130 18.32 3.74 5.69
CA VAL A 130 17.07 3.80 6.45
C VAL A 130 16.66 5.26 6.56
N PRO A 131 15.51 5.66 5.98
CA PRO A 131 15.08 7.04 6.01
C PRO A 131 14.49 7.37 7.39
N ALA A 132 15.11 8.34 8.08
CA ALA A 132 14.45 8.96 9.22
C ALA A 132 13.30 9.83 8.74
N GLY A 133 12.16 9.73 9.38
CA GLY A 133 10.94 10.42 8.96
C GLY A 133 10.20 11.06 10.12
N LEU A 134 9.40 12.05 9.75
CA LEU A 134 8.37 12.69 10.57
C LEU A 134 7.09 12.68 9.76
N SER A 135 5.99 12.26 10.36
CA SER A 135 4.69 12.29 9.71
C SER A 135 3.64 12.90 10.65
N TYR A 136 2.69 13.60 10.05
CA TYR A 136 1.54 14.24 10.70
C TYR A 136 0.26 13.74 10.03
N THR A 137 -0.74 13.39 10.83
CA THR A 137 -2.09 13.07 10.38
C THR A 137 -3.08 13.96 11.09
N GLY A 138 -3.83 14.79 10.35
CA GLY A 138 -4.88 15.65 10.86
C GLY A 138 -6.23 15.28 10.26
N ARG A 139 -7.30 15.29 11.09
CA ARG A 139 -8.68 15.08 10.65
C ARG A 139 -9.49 16.33 10.90
N PHE A 140 -10.09 16.88 9.84
CA PHE A 140 -10.87 18.13 9.85
C PHE A 140 -12.27 17.85 9.29
N GLY A 141 -13.15 17.39 10.16
CA GLY A 141 -14.46 16.89 9.75
C GLY A 141 -14.30 15.65 8.85
N GLN A 142 -14.79 15.74 7.63
CA GLN A 142 -14.69 14.68 6.60
C GLN A 142 -13.38 14.71 5.80
N THR A 143 -12.47 15.62 6.14
CA THR A 143 -11.19 15.75 5.42
C THR A 143 -10.06 15.22 6.28
N THR A 144 -9.26 14.30 5.72
CA THR A 144 -8.00 13.83 6.31
C THR A 144 -6.84 14.44 5.54
N VAL A 145 -5.86 14.95 6.27
CA VAL A 145 -4.62 15.50 5.73
C VAL A 145 -3.46 14.74 6.35
N VAL A 146 -2.58 14.22 5.53
CA VAL A 146 -1.34 13.57 5.96
C VAL A 146 -0.17 14.28 5.33
N ALA A 147 0.84 14.62 6.12
CA ALA A 147 2.09 15.19 5.64
C ALA A 147 3.27 14.39 6.17
N SER A 148 4.31 14.24 5.37
CA SER A 148 5.52 13.55 5.82
C SER A 148 6.78 14.13 5.21
N ALA A 149 7.89 13.99 5.96
CA ALA A 149 9.23 14.35 5.54
C ALA A 149 10.17 13.19 5.87
N HIS A 150 11.03 12.83 4.93
CA HIS A 150 11.98 11.72 5.06
C HIS A 150 13.35 12.16 4.62
N HIS A 151 14.38 11.70 5.35
CA HIS A 151 15.77 11.93 5.00
C HIS A 151 16.63 10.70 5.30
N ALA A 152 17.47 10.33 4.35
CA ALA A 152 18.49 9.31 4.54
C ALA A 152 19.86 9.87 4.16
N SER A 153 20.73 10.07 5.13
CA SER A 153 22.09 10.61 4.93
C SER A 153 22.95 9.68 4.06
N LYS A 154 22.76 8.37 4.18
CA LYS A 154 23.37 7.42 3.25
C LYS A 154 22.60 7.41 1.94
N GLY A 155 23.23 7.87 0.86
CA GLY A 155 22.61 7.97 -0.46
C GLY A 155 22.01 9.34 -0.77
N ASP A 156 22.17 10.31 0.15
CA ASP A 156 21.75 11.71 -0.05
C ASP A 156 20.29 11.84 -0.54
N PHE A 157 19.39 11.19 0.18
CA PHE A 157 17.98 11.09 -0.21
C PHE A 157 17.12 11.96 0.72
N THR A 158 16.25 12.76 0.14
CA THR A 158 15.21 13.52 0.86
C THR A 158 13.90 13.43 0.11
N ALA A 159 12.80 13.24 0.82
CA ALA A 159 11.45 13.29 0.25
C ALA A 159 10.49 14.06 1.17
N LEU A 160 9.60 14.83 0.56
CA LEU A 160 8.49 15.51 1.22
C LEU A 160 7.21 15.09 0.55
N ALA A 161 6.19 14.71 1.32
CA ALA A 161 4.92 14.29 0.78
C ALA A 161 3.73 14.90 1.53
N LEU A 162 2.66 15.11 0.78
CA LEU A 162 1.36 15.57 1.28
C LEU A 162 0.27 14.73 0.62
N ALA A 163 -0.68 14.25 1.41
CA ALA A 163 -1.89 13.60 0.93
C ALA A 163 -3.12 14.24 1.59
N VAL A 164 -4.19 14.32 0.82
CA VAL A 164 -5.49 14.81 1.29
C VAL A 164 -6.55 13.85 0.77
N SER A 165 -7.46 13.46 1.65
CA SER A 165 -8.69 12.77 1.26
C SER A 165 -9.89 13.45 1.89
N ARG A 166 -11.02 13.41 1.19
CA ARG A 166 -12.30 13.89 1.70
C ARG A 166 -13.40 12.93 1.31
N GLU A 167 -14.20 12.59 2.30
CA GLU A 167 -15.32 11.69 2.16
C GLU A 167 -16.64 12.46 2.22
N TRP A 168 -17.56 12.14 1.33
CA TRP A 168 -18.97 12.49 1.34
C TRP A 168 -19.75 11.17 1.33
N GLU A 169 -21.05 11.22 1.51
CA GLU A 169 -21.87 9.99 1.63
C GLU A 169 -21.47 8.86 0.67
N ASN A 170 -21.38 9.16 -0.62
CA ASN A 170 -21.10 8.18 -1.67
C ASN A 170 -19.86 8.49 -2.50
N LEU A 171 -19.15 9.58 -2.19
CA LEU A 171 -17.99 10.03 -2.96
C LEU A 171 -16.80 10.24 -2.06
N THR A 172 -15.70 9.60 -2.38
CA THR A 172 -14.40 9.91 -1.80
C THR A 172 -13.51 10.53 -2.87
N LEU A 173 -12.96 11.70 -2.59
CA LEU A 173 -11.90 12.29 -3.41
C LEU A 173 -10.59 12.27 -2.64
N ALA A 174 -9.51 11.96 -3.33
CA ALA A 174 -8.19 11.91 -2.73
C ALA A 174 -7.12 12.38 -3.72
N GLY A 175 -6.03 12.90 -3.18
CA GLY A 175 -4.86 13.25 -3.94
C GLY A 175 -3.62 13.28 -3.07
N ALA A 176 -2.47 13.03 -3.68
CA ALA A 176 -1.18 13.11 -3.01
C ALA A 176 -0.11 13.63 -3.95
N ILE A 177 0.90 14.25 -3.36
CA ILE A 177 2.12 14.70 -4.04
C ILE A 177 3.33 14.33 -3.21
N GLU A 178 4.41 13.91 -3.86
CA GLU A 178 5.71 13.65 -3.26
C GLU A 178 6.79 14.36 -4.09
N GLY A 179 7.57 15.21 -3.46
CA GLY A 179 8.80 15.74 -4.02
C GLY A 179 9.99 14.94 -3.54
N VAL A 180 10.86 14.52 -4.46
CA VAL A 180 12.03 13.68 -4.20
C VAL A 180 13.29 14.40 -4.65
N TRP A 181 14.29 14.43 -3.77
CA TRP A 181 15.65 14.87 -4.06
C TRP A 181 16.59 13.74 -3.67
N ALA A 182 17.14 13.10 -4.67
CA ALA A 182 17.85 11.85 -4.46
C ALA A 182 19.21 11.88 -5.14
N GLY A 183 20.17 12.65 -4.61
CA GLY A 183 21.57 12.70 -5.02
C GLY A 183 21.98 11.89 -6.26
N VAL A 184 23.16 11.39 -6.36
CA VAL A 184 23.84 10.88 -7.58
C VAL A 184 23.11 9.77 -8.39
N VAL A 185 22.03 9.16 -7.94
CA VAL A 185 21.55 7.89 -8.54
C VAL A 185 20.07 7.86 -8.93
N ALA A 186 19.23 8.71 -8.40
CA ALA A 186 17.85 8.84 -8.84
C ALA A 186 17.60 10.23 -9.40
N THR A 187 16.65 10.36 -10.25
CA THR A 187 16.21 11.65 -10.76
C THR A 187 15.46 12.39 -9.65
N ASP A 188 15.88 13.60 -9.36
CA ASP A 188 15.01 14.55 -8.66
C ASP A 188 13.71 14.64 -9.43
N GLY A 189 12.59 14.62 -8.73
CA GLY A 189 11.31 14.62 -9.42
C GLY A 189 10.12 14.74 -8.49
N ILE A 190 8.96 14.74 -9.11
CA ILE A 190 7.67 14.84 -8.43
C ILE A 190 6.84 13.62 -8.81
N ASN A 191 6.30 12.95 -7.80
CA ASN A 191 5.20 12.01 -7.96
C ASN A 191 3.90 12.71 -7.56
N ALA A 192 2.84 12.54 -8.31
CA ALA A 192 1.53 13.06 -7.97
C ALA A 192 0.44 12.05 -8.33
N LYS A 193 -0.65 12.07 -7.59
CA LYS A 193 -1.85 11.30 -7.91
C LYS A 193 -3.09 12.03 -7.44
N LEU A 194 -4.16 11.92 -8.23
CA LEU A 194 -5.46 12.52 -7.95
C LEU A 194 -6.55 11.58 -8.45
N GLY A 195 -7.55 11.35 -7.64
CA GLY A 195 -8.63 10.46 -8.03
C GLY A 195 -9.80 10.48 -7.07
N GLY A 196 -10.75 9.61 -7.33
CA GLY A 196 -11.91 9.46 -6.47
C GLY A 196 -12.63 8.15 -6.73
N THR A 197 -13.46 7.81 -5.76
CA THR A 197 -14.29 6.62 -5.77
C THR A 197 -15.73 7.00 -5.51
N TYR A 198 -16.64 6.48 -6.31
CA TYR A 198 -18.08 6.66 -6.10
C TYR A 198 -18.75 5.33 -5.80
N ASP A 199 -19.55 5.31 -4.74
CA ASP A 199 -20.32 4.15 -4.30
C ASP A 199 -21.78 4.27 -4.77
N PHE A 200 -22.22 3.32 -5.58
CA PHE A 200 -23.61 3.19 -6.08
C PHE A 200 -24.43 2.22 -5.23
N GLY A 201 -23.90 1.77 -4.09
CA GLY A 201 -24.49 0.75 -3.24
C GLY A 201 -23.99 -0.66 -3.59
N ALA A 202 -24.57 -1.30 -4.60
CA ALA A 202 -24.08 -2.63 -5.03
C ALA A 202 -22.84 -2.56 -5.93
N ALA A 203 -22.48 -1.39 -6.44
CA ALA A 203 -21.33 -1.18 -7.29
C ALA A 203 -20.49 0.00 -6.78
N ARG A 204 -19.18 -0.08 -6.95
CA ARG A 204 -18.23 1.00 -6.67
C ARG A 204 -17.34 1.21 -7.88
N MET A 205 -17.07 2.44 -8.22
CA MET A 205 -16.18 2.82 -9.33
C MET A 205 -15.13 3.81 -8.85
N GLY A 206 -13.87 3.53 -9.13
CA GLY A 206 -12.74 4.40 -8.89
C GLY A 206 -12.09 4.84 -10.19
N LEU A 207 -11.57 6.06 -10.18
CA LEU A 207 -10.77 6.64 -11.27
C LEU A 207 -9.65 7.47 -10.65
N ALA A 208 -8.41 7.27 -11.11
CA ALA A 208 -7.28 8.08 -10.69
C ALA A 208 -6.34 8.40 -11.86
N TYR A 209 -5.74 9.57 -11.80
CA TYR A 209 -4.60 9.96 -12.61
C TYR A 209 -3.35 9.86 -11.75
N LEU A 210 -2.31 9.21 -12.30
CA LEU A 210 -1.02 8.97 -11.65
C LEU A 210 0.07 9.64 -12.49
N HIS A 211 0.90 10.44 -11.85
CA HIS A 211 2.10 11.05 -12.41
C HIS A 211 3.33 10.59 -11.60
N PRO A 212 3.90 9.43 -11.91
CA PRO A 212 5.05 8.87 -11.19
C PRO A 212 6.38 9.41 -11.75
N GLY A 213 6.51 10.74 -11.87
CA GLY A 213 7.62 11.40 -12.54
C GLY A 213 8.97 11.18 -11.86
N ALA A 214 9.03 11.13 -10.52
CA ALA A 214 10.26 10.81 -9.79
C ALA A 214 10.69 9.34 -9.98
N ASN A 215 9.77 8.47 -10.36
CA ASN A 215 10.03 7.06 -10.65
C ASN A 215 10.43 6.83 -12.11
N ALA A 216 10.46 7.89 -12.91
CA ALA A 216 10.69 7.82 -14.36
C ALA A 216 9.74 6.83 -15.07
N ARG A 217 8.46 6.82 -14.65
CA ARG A 217 7.38 6.04 -15.24
C ARG A 217 6.42 6.98 -15.97
N PRO A 218 5.71 6.48 -17.00
CA PRO A 218 4.75 7.29 -17.72
C PRO A 218 3.54 7.66 -16.88
N ASP A 219 2.91 8.76 -17.25
CA ASP A 219 1.60 9.14 -16.72
C ASP A 219 0.57 8.05 -17.01
N THR A 220 -0.30 7.79 -16.05
CA THR A 220 -1.19 6.64 -16.09
C THR A 220 -2.58 7.00 -15.61
N LEU A 221 -3.60 6.50 -16.28
CA LEU A 221 -4.98 6.49 -15.81
C LEU A 221 -5.27 5.11 -15.18
N ALA A 222 -5.66 5.12 -13.91
CA ALA A 222 -6.11 3.93 -13.20
C ALA A 222 -7.62 3.93 -13.08
N LEU A 223 -8.24 2.80 -13.35
CA LEU A 223 -9.67 2.56 -13.26
C LEU A 223 -9.93 1.29 -12.46
N ASP A 224 -10.89 1.33 -11.54
CA ASP A 224 -11.41 0.16 -10.86
C ASP A 224 -12.93 0.16 -10.81
N LEU A 225 -13.51 -1.02 -10.89
CA LEU A 225 -14.92 -1.28 -10.73
C LEU A 225 -15.07 -2.51 -9.83
N ALA A 226 -15.86 -2.39 -8.78
CA ALA A 226 -16.27 -3.49 -7.93
C ALA A 226 -17.78 -3.62 -7.95
N TYR A 227 -18.28 -4.85 -7.99
CA TYR A 227 -19.71 -5.16 -7.95
C TYR A 227 -19.97 -6.29 -6.97
N SER A 228 -20.74 -6.02 -5.93
CA SER A 228 -21.18 -7.00 -4.94
C SER A 228 -22.33 -7.83 -5.50
N ALA A 229 -21.98 -8.95 -6.13
CA ALA A 229 -22.95 -9.84 -6.77
C ALA A 229 -23.83 -10.56 -5.73
N THR A 230 -23.25 -10.90 -4.59
CA THR A 230 -23.93 -11.46 -3.40
C THR A 230 -23.23 -11.00 -2.15
N LYS A 231 -23.75 -11.35 -0.97
CA LYS A 231 -23.06 -11.07 0.32
C LYS A 231 -21.70 -11.76 0.49
N GLY A 232 -21.42 -12.75 -0.34
CA GLY A 232 -20.17 -13.53 -0.26
C GLY A 232 -19.34 -13.51 -1.54
N LEU A 233 -19.67 -12.62 -2.50
CA LEU A 233 -18.98 -12.55 -3.79
C LEU A 233 -18.93 -11.13 -4.31
N ASP A 234 -17.74 -10.59 -4.43
CA ASP A 234 -17.45 -9.37 -5.15
C ASP A 234 -16.73 -9.67 -6.47
N LEU A 235 -17.17 -9.01 -7.53
CA LEU A 235 -16.54 -9.06 -8.84
C LEU A 235 -15.82 -7.75 -9.09
N LEU A 236 -14.56 -7.83 -9.53
CA LEU A 236 -13.70 -6.65 -9.76
C LEU A 236 -13.26 -6.63 -11.22
N ALA A 237 -13.19 -5.42 -11.78
CA ALA A 237 -12.49 -5.13 -13.02
C ALA A 237 -11.58 -3.93 -12.77
N PHE A 238 -10.33 -3.99 -13.18
CA PHE A 238 -9.36 -2.95 -12.89
C PHE A 238 -8.34 -2.83 -14.02
N GLY A 239 -7.73 -1.66 -14.13
CA GLY A 239 -6.72 -1.41 -15.14
C GLY A 239 -5.97 -0.12 -14.89
N GLU A 240 -4.76 -0.08 -15.43
CA GLU A 240 -3.90 1.08 -15.52
C GLU A 240 -3.48 1.24 -16.98
N ILE A 241 -3.82 2.39 -17.57
CA ILE A 241 -3.57 2.74 -18.97
C ILE A 241 -2.48 3.79 -19.00
N SER A 242 -1.34 3.44 -19.57
CA SER A 242 -0.23 4.37 -19.77
C SER A 242 -0.58 5.40 -20.85
N LEU A 243 -0.26 6.66 -20.61
CA LEU A 243 -0.54 7.73 -21.56
C LEU A 243 0.59 7.96 -22.59
N ASP A 244 1.81 7.52 -22.27
CA ASP A 244 3.02 7.82 -23.05
C ASP A 244 3.67 6.59 -23.68
N ASP A 245 3.45 5.42 -23.14
CA ASP A 245 3.99 4.17 -23.67
C ASP A 245 2.92 3.05 -23.68
N LYS A 246 3.32 1.83 -24.01
CA LYS A 246 2.41 0.68 -24.08
C LYS A 246 2.55 -0.23 -22.84
N ASP A 247 2.77 0.35 -21.67
CA ASP A 247 2.86 -0.41 -20.41
C ASP A 247 1.49 -0.48 -19.70
N ASP A 248 0.46 -0.79 -20.47
CA ASP A 248 -0.89 -1.01 -19.95
C ASP A 248 -0.96 -2.31 -19.16
N ALA A 249 -1.80 -2.31 -18.14
CA ALA A 249 -2.18 -3.51 -17.42
C ALA A 249 -3.66 -3.46 -17.04
N TYR A 250 -4.35 -4.59 -17.14
CA TYR A 250 -5.75 -4.69 -16.75
C TYR A 250 -6.06 -6.11 -16.25
N GLY A 251 -7.15 -6.24 -15.55
CA GLY A 251 -7.56 -7.53 -15.04
C GLY A 251 -8.98 -7.57 -14.55
N VAL A 252 -9.39 -8.77 -14.23
CA VAL A 252 -10.65 -9.07 -13.55
C VAL A 252 -10.38 -9.99 -12.38
N ALA A 253 -11.19 -9.88 -11.33
CA ALA A 253 -11.10 -10.77 -10.19
C ALA A 253 -12.47 -11.12 -9.63
N ALA A 254 -12.52 -12.25 -8.92
CA ALA A 254 -13.62 -12.64 -8.05
C ALA A 254 -13.06 -12.79 -6.64
N ASP A 255 -13.64 -12.06 -5.70
CA ASP A 255 -13.33 -12.11 -4.27
C ASP A 255 -14.46 -12.87 -3.56
N PHE A 256 -14.15 -14.08 -3.11
CA PHE A 256 -15.06 -14.95 -2.36
C PHE A 256 -14.85 -14.68 -0.87
N ILE A 257 -15.76 -13.95 -0.25
CA ILE A 257 -15.75 -13.63 1.18
C ILE A 257 -16.16 -14.87 1.96
N LEU A 258 -15.18 -15.51 2.61
CA LEU A 258 -15.39 -16.73 3.40
C LEU A 258 -15.86 -16.41 4.82
N ARG A 259 -15.33 -15.32 5.39
CA ARG A 259 -15.67 -14.72 6.68
C ARG A 259 -15.41 -13.22 6.61
N ASP A 260 -15.84 -12.47 7.62
CA ASP A 260 -15.71 -11.00 7.66
C ASP A 260 -14.27 -10.51 7.41
N SER A 261 -13.27 -11.30 7.79
CA SER A 261 -11.85 -10.95 7.64
C SER A 261 -11.04 -11.90 6.78
N THR A 262 -11.70 -12.83 6.07
CA THR A 262 -11.00 -13.86 5.27
C THR A 262 -11.64 -13.97 3.91
N SER A 263 -10.87 -13.83 2.85
CA SER A 263 -11.30 -13.95 1.46
C SER A 263 -10.43 -14.92 0.67
N TRP A 264 -11.02 -15.49 -0.38
CA TRP A 264 -10.29 -16.17 -1.44
C TRP A 264 -10.47 -15.39 -2.74
N ILE A 265 -9.36 -14.87 -3.27
CA ILE A 265 -9.36 -14.02 -4.45
C ILE A 265 -8.76 -14.80 -5.60
N VAL A 266 -9.48 -14.86 -6.72
CA VAL A 266 -8.96 -15.39 -7.99
C VAL A 266 -9.01 -14.29 -9.02
N SER A 267 -7.93 -14.12 -9.80
CA SER A 267 -7.86 -13.08 -10.81
C SER A 267 -7.15 -13.53 -12.07
N ALA A 268 -7.49 -12.87 -13.17
CA ALA A 268 -6.81 -12.96 -14.44
C ALA A 268 -6.36 -11.56 -14.83
N THR A 269 -5.12 -11.41 -15.25
CA THR A 269 -4.53 -10.13 -15.64
C THR A 269 -3.84 -10.25 -16.98
N GLU A 270 -3.80 -9.14 -17.70
CA GLU A 270 -3.00 -8.95 -18.90
C GLU A 270 -2.10 -7.73 -18.68
N SER A 271 -0.84 -7.84 -19.05
CA SER A 271 0.15 -6.77 -18.95
C SER A 271 1.25 -6.99 -19.99
N ARG A 272 2.24 -6.11 -20.01
CA ARG A 272 3.45 -6.29 -20.83
C ARG A 272 4.17 -7.62 -20.57
N SER A 273 4.01 -8.20 -19.37
CA SER A 273 4.56 -9.51 -19.01
C SER A 273 3.73 -10.68 -19.54
N GLY A 274 2.61 -10.41 -20.21
CA GLY A 274 1.65 -11.38 -20.74
C GLY A 274 0.47 -11.63 -19.81
N THR A 275 -0.35 -12.61 -20.19
CA THR A 275 -1.52 -13.04 -19.42
C THR A 275 -1.08 -13.85 -18.19
N ALA A 276 -1.68 -13.55 -17.05
CA ALA A 276 -1.43 -14.28 -15.80
C ALA A 276 -2.72 -14.58 -15.05
N PHE A 277 -2.68 -15.67 -14.27
CA PHE A 277 -3.73 -16.06 -13.33
C PHE A 277 -3.17 -16.05 -11.93
N HIS A 278 -3.96 -15.58 -10.98
CA HIS A 278 -3.59 -15.53 -9.57
C HIS A 278 -4.69 -16.14 -8.72
N ALA A 279 -4.31 -16.80 -7.65
CA ALA A 279 -5.21 -17.30 -6.63
C ALA A 279 -4.59 -17.07 -5.26
N THR A 280 -5.25 -16.30 -4.40
CA THR A 280 -4.74 -15.92 -3.09
C THR A 280 -5.80 -16.09 -2.01
N LEU A 281 -5.38 -16.56 -0.84
CA LEU A 281 -6.13 -16.46 0.40
C LEU A 281 -5.65 -15.21 1.13
N GLU A 282 -6.58 -14.36 1.50
CA GLU A 282 -6.34 -13.12 2.24
C GLU A 282 -6.93 -13.22 3.64
N GLN A 283 -6.17 -12.71 4.62
CA GLN A 283 -6.62 -12.50 6.00
C GLN A 283 -6.40 -11.05 6.37
N ARG A 284 -7.48 -10.33 6.73
CA ARG A 284 -7.44 -8.96 7.26
C ARG A 284 -7.48 -8.99 8.80
N PHE A 285 -6.91 -7.98 9.42
CA PHE A 285 -6.80 -7.79 10.87
C PHE A 285 -7.42 -6.49 11.31
#